data_a123d5e95137102a21b6b303a9273683
#
_entry.id   a123d5e95137102a21b6b303a9273683
#
_cell.length_a   1.000
_cell.length_b   1.000
_cell.length_c   1.000
_cell.angle_alpha   90.00
_cell.angle_beta   90.00
_cell.angle_gamma   90.00
#
_symmetry.space_group_name_H-M   'P 1'
#
loop_
_entity.id
_entity.type
_entity.pdbx_description
1 polymer ?
#
loop_
_entity_poly.entity_id
_entity_poly.type
_entity_poly.pdbx_seq_one_letter_code
_entity_poly.pdbx_strand_id
1 'polypeptide(L)'
;SALTSGLVGSEMCIRDRCFYGSEGMGLRADNLNVHTMVAAWEWPSYMDPEAREKGIKVKLSTYKRQVKNPVSNAKVNGNYVHSIVALTEALEAGFDEALMLDADGYVAEGSGENFFIVKDGKLYSPFLDSCLDGITRKTIIDLAMELKIPFQEKKITVEDVFDADESFFSGTAAEVVPINSLDNQKIGNGLRGPVTEKLQKTYFDQVRGEREANNGWHTFTN
;
A
#
# COMPACT_ATOMS: atom_id res chain seq x y z
N SER A 1 11.40 -8.71 -11.61
CA SER A 1 10.94 -8.19 -12.90
C SER A 1 10.12 -6.93 -12.66
N ALA A 2 10.70 -5.83 -13.06
CA ALA A 2 10.21 -4.49 -12.74
C ALA A 2 9.20 -3.99 -13.80
N LEU A 3 8.14 -4.72 -14.04
CA LEU A 3 7.07 -4.24 -14.94
C LEU A 3 5.87 -3.67 -14.19
N THR A 4 6.04 -3.37 -12.92
CA THR A 4 4.94 -2.87 -12.09
C THR A 4 5.14 -1.44 -11.63
N SER A 5 6.15 -0.76 -12.07
CA SER A 5 6.17 0.67 -11.90
C SER A 5 5.07 1.20 -12.79
N GLY A 6 3.93 1.39 -12.17
CA GLY A 6 2.80 1.96 -12.81
C GLY A 6 3.23 3.15 -13.63
N LEU A 7 2.68 3.27 -14.76
CA LEU A 7 2.62 4.48 -15.55
C LEU A 7 1.87 5.53 -14.74
N VAL A 8 2.46 5.90 -13.58
CA VAL A 8 1.98 7.02 -12.80
C VAL A 8 2.26 8.26 -13.62
N GLY A 9 1.23 8.97 -14.00
CA GLY A 9 1.32 10.10 -14.94
C GLY A 9 0.86 9.77 -16.35
N SER A 10 0.64 8.48 -16.68
CA SER A 10 -0.19 8.08 -17.79
C SER A 10 -1.52 7.58 -17.24
N GLU A 11 -2.60 7.88 -17.91
CA GLU A 11 -3.95 7.40 -17.60
C GLU A 11 -4.09 5.87 -17.85
N MET A 12 -2.98 5.12 -17.79
CA MET A 12 -2.89 3.70 -18.13
C MET A 12 -2.59 2.88 -16.88
N CYS A 13 -3.35 1.84 -16.65
CA CYS A 13 -3.03 0.78 -15.70
C CYS A 13 -2.56 -0.48 -16.43
N ILE A 14 -1.48 -1.10 -15.92
CA ILE A 14 -1.02 -2.40 -16.38
C ILE A 14 -1.25 -3.41 -15.26
N ARG A 15 -1.85 -4.55 -15.63
CA ARG A 15 -2.09 -5.67 -14.72
C ARG A 15 -1.53 -6.94 -15.34
N ASP A 16 -0.49 -7.47 -14.76
CA ASP A 16 0.06 -8.77 -15.09
C ASP A 16 -0.45 -9.86 -14.13
N ARG A 17 -0.61 -11.05 -14.63
CA ARG A 17 -1.04 -12.23 -13.89
C ARG A 17 -0.27 -13.46 -14.38
N CYS A 18 0.30 -14.21 -13.42
CA CYS A 18 0.76 -15.57 -13.67
C CYS A 18 -0.23 -16.53 -13.01
N PHE A 19 -0.64 -17.56 -13.73
CA PHE A 19 -1.62 -18.53 -13.23
C PHE A 19 -1.38 -19.90 -13.87
N TYR A 20 -1.85 -20.94 -13.19
CA TYR A 20 -1.82 -22.29 -13.73
C TYR A 20 -2.92 -22.50 -14.78
N GLY A 21 -2.60 -23.32 -15.80
CA GLY A 21 -3.52 -23.71 -16.84
C GLY A 21 -4.56 -24.73 -16.37
N SER A 22 -5.38 -25.17 -17.30
CA SER A 22 -6.51 -26.07 -17.07
C SER A 22 -6.22 -27.54 -17.39
N GLU A 23 -4.95 -27.93 -17.45
CA GLU A 23 -4.53 -29.27 -17.86
C GLU A 23 -4.87 -30.35 -16.83
N GLY A 24 -5.23 -29.95 -15.60
CA GLY A 24 -5.60 -30.86 -14.54
C GLY A 24 -6.51 -30.20 -13.51
N MET A 25 -7.09 -31.04 -12.65
CA MET A 25 -7.92 -30.62 -11.53
C MET A 25 -7.29 -31.05 -10.21
N GLY A 26 -7.58 -30.31 -9.14
CA GLY A 26 -7.13 -30.60 -7.79
C GLY A 26 -5.99 -29.69 -7.35
N LEU A 27 -5.32 -30.08 -6.24
CA LEU A 27 -4.30 -29.23 -5.61
C LEU A 27 -2.88 -29.45 -6.14
N ARG A 28 -2.65 -30.49 -6.93
CA ARG A 28 -1.35 -30.77 -7.52
C ARG A 28 -1.12 -29.86 -8.74
N ALA A 29 0.03 -29.18 -8.74
CA ALA A 29 0.40 -28.23 -9.79
C ALA A 29 1.61 -28.69 -10.64
N ASP A 30 2.17 -29.85 -10.33
CA ASP A 30 3.38 -30.38 -10.97
C ASP A 30 3.25 -30.68 -12.47
N ASN A 31 2.00 -30.87 -12.95
CA ASN A 31 1.68 -31.12 -14.35
C ASN A 31 0.95 -29.96 -15.03
N LEU A 32 0.87 -28.79 -14.39
CA LEU A 32 0.18 -27.64 -14.93
C LEU A 32 1.15 -26.66 -15.58
N ASN A 33 0.79 -26.14 -16.74
CA ASN A 33 1.55 -25.07 -17.35
C ASN A 33 1.30 -23.73 -16.65
N VAL A 34 2.33 -22.89 -16.55
CA VAL A 34 2.20 -21.52 -16.06
C VAL A 34 1.91 -20.61 -17.25
N HIS A 35 0.81 -19.91 -17.19
CA HIS A 35 0.42 -18.89 -18.16
C HIS A 35 0.67 -17.49 -17.61
N THR A 36 1.01 -16.55 -18.49
CA THR A 36 1.13 -15.14 -18.16
C THR A 36 0.18 -14.33 -19.02
N MET A 37 -0.57 -13.45 -18.40
CA MET A 37 -1.43 -12.48 -19.05
C MET A 37 -0.96 -11.08 -18.67
N VAL A 38 -0.95 -10.17 -19.63
CA VAL A 38 -0.76 -8.73 -19.39
C VAL A 38 -1.97 -8.00 -19.96
N ALA A 39 -2.64 -7.23 -19.13
CA ALA A 39 -3.74 -6.35 -19.51
C ALA A 39 -3.36 -4.90 -19.29
N ALA A 40 -3.70 -4.02 -20.21
CA ALA A 40 -3.51 -2.58 -20.09
C ALA A 40 -4.81 -1.87 -20.48
N TRP A 41 -5.17 -0.84 -19.71
CA TRP A 41 -6.36 -0.03 -19.96
C TRP A 41 -6.17 1.37 -19.40
N GLU A 42 -6.94 2.30 -19.88
CA GLU A 42 -7.03 3.63 -19.28
C GLU A 42 -7.66 3.53 -17.89
N TRP A 43 -6.98 4.10 -16.92
CA TRP A 43 -7.45 4.19 -15.54
C TRP A 43 -7.08 5.55 -14.98
N PRO A 44 -8.06 6.42 -14.80
CA PRO A 44 -7.84 7.64 -14.06
C PRO A 44 -7.41 7.30 -12.64
N SER A 45 -6.81 8.24 -11.95
CA SER A 45 -6.34 8.03 -10.58
C SER A 45 -7.34 7.25 -9.73
N TYR A 46 -6.85 6.24 -9.01
CA TYR A 46 -7.65 5.42 -8.07
C TYR A 46 -8.27 6.29 -6.96
N MET A 47 -7.56 7.33 -6.54
CA MET A 47 -8.00 8.24 -5.49
C MET A 47 -8.42 9.58 -6.05
N ASP A 48 -9.51 10.13 -5.48
CA ASP A 48 -9.94 11.49 -5.73
C ASP A 48 -8.77 12.46 -5.43
N PRO A 49 -8.50 13.48 -6.29
CA PRO A 49 -7.51 14.51 -6.01
C PRO A 49 -7.67 15.14 -4.62
N GLU A 50 -8.91 15.32 -4.17
CA GLU A 50 -9.21 15.86 -2.84
C GLU A 50 -8.75 14.93 -1.69
N ALA A 51 -8.88 13.62 -1.86
CA ALA A 51 -8.41 12.62 -0.90
C ALA A 51 -6.88 12.63 -0.75
N ARG A 52 -6.14 13.00 -1.81
CA ARG A 52 -4.67 13.14 -1.76
C ARG A 52 -4.20 14.29 -0.87
N GLU A 53 -5.04 15.30 -0.68
CA GLU A 53 -4.70 16.47 0.14
C GLU A 53 -5.33 16.41 1.52
N LYS A 54 -6.61 16.05 1.59
CA LYS A 54 -7.38 16.03 2.84
C LYS A 54 -7.24 14.75 3.63
N GLY A 55 -6.76 13.68 2.98
CA GLY A 55 -6.70 12.36 3.57
C GLY A 55 -8.06 11.65 3.55
N ILE A 56 -8.03 10.36 3.85
CA ILE A 56 -9.17 9.44 3.86
C ILE A 56 -9.56 9.02 5.27
N LYS A 57 -10.81 8.56 5.42
CA LYS A 57 -11.32 7.97 6.65
C LYS A 57 -11.12 6.47 6.62
N VAL A 58 -10.49 5.95 7.64
CA VAL A 58 -10.16 4.52 7.70
C VAL A 58 -10.93 3.87 8.85
N LYS A 59 -11.42 2.65 8.60
CA LYS A 59 -12.04 1.80 9.60
C LYS A 59 -11.04 0.78 10.11
N LEU A 60 -10.95 0.60 11.41
CA LEU A 60 -10.31 -0.59 11.97
C LEU A 60 -11.19 -1.80 11.69
N SER A 61 -10.73 -2.70 10.84
CA SER A 61 -11.49 -3.87 10.43
C SER A 61 -11.59 -4.91 11.56
N THR A 62 -12.72 -5.58 11.65
CA THR A 62 -12.90 -6.75 12.50
C THR A 62 -12.19 -7.99 11.93
N TYR A 63 -11.87 -7.96 10.64
CA TYR A 63 -11.13 -9.01 9.96
C TYR A 63 -9.63 -8.78 10.08
N LYS A 64 -8.90 -9.83 10.48
CA LYS A 64 -7.46 -9.78 10.65
C LYS A 64 -6.73 -10.23 9.39
N ARG A 65 -5.57 -9.65 9.14
CA ARG A 65 -4.62 -10.14 8.14
C ARG A 65 -4.15 -11.53 8.56
N GLN A 66 -4.14 -12.48 7.63
CA GLN A 66 -3.71 -13.84 7.94
C GLN A 66 -2.23 -13.96 8.30
N VAL A 67 -1.96 -15.00 9.08
CA VAL A 67 -0.77 -15.31 9.84
C VAL A 67 0.49 -15.52 9.01
N LYS A 68 1.60 -15.15 9.63
CA LYS A 68 3.02 -15.44 9.41
C LYS A 68 3.31 -16.80 8.76
N ASN A 69 3.25 -16.81 7.44
CA ASN A 69 3.67 -17.98 6.67
C ASN A 69 4.26 -17.43 5.35
N PRO A 70 5.30 -18.07 4.78
CA PRO A 70 5.95 -17.58 3.56
C PRO A 70 4.98 -17.34 2.39
N VAL A 71 3.85 -18.03 2.35
CA VAL A 71 2.81 -17.87 1.33
C VAL A 71 1.97 -16.62 1.60
N SER A 72 1.79 -16.20 2.88
CA SER A 72 1.00 -15.02 3.20
C SER A 72 1.65 -13.72 2.74
N ASN A 73 2.98 -13.70 2.58
CA ASN A 73 3.73 -12.55 2.08
C ASN A 73 3.82 -12.52 0.54
N ALA A 74 3.37 -13.59 -0.12
CA ALA A 74 3.31 -13.60 -1.58
C ALA A 74 2.08 -12.84 -2.09
N LYS A 75 2.26 -12.09 -3.18
CA LYS A 75 1.17 -11.36 -3.84
C LYS A 75 0.31 -12.33 -4.67
N VAL A 76 -0.43 -13.21 -3.99
CA VAL A 76 -1.32 -14.20 -4.60
C VAL A 76 -2.78 -13.85 -4.35
N ASN A 77 -3.65 -14.17 -5.31
CA ASN A 77 -5.07 -13.81 -5.26
C ASN A 77 -5.79 -14.35 -4.03
N GLY A 78 -5.44 -15.55 -3.57
CA GLY A 78 -6.06 -16.16 -2.40
C GLY A 78 -5.88 -15.34 -1.11
N ASN A 79 -4.78 -14.60 -0.98
CA ASN A 79 -4.53 -13.75 0.18
C ASN A 79 -5.42 -12.50 0.22
N TYR A 80 -6.04 -12.13 -0.92
CA TYR A 80 -6.91 -10.95 -1.00
C TYR A 80 -8.35 -11.19 -0.54
N VAL A 81 -8.72 -12.41 -0.19
CA VAL A 81 -10.07 -12.70 0.34
C VAL A 81 -10.33 -11.88 1.61
N HIS A 82 -9.40 -11.84 2.54
CA HIS A 82 -9.51 -11.02 3.76
C HIS A 82 -9.57 -9.52 3.46
N SER A 83 -8.74 -9.06 2.53
CA SER A 83 -8.72 -7.67 2.08
C SER A 83 -10.07 -7.23 1.49
N ILE A 84 -10.68 -8.08 0.66
CA ILE A 84 -12.00 -7.81 0.05
C ILE A 84 -13.07 -7.67 1.14
N VAL A 85 -13.10 -8.59 2.10
CA VAL A 85 -14.10 -8.57 3.17
C VAL A 85 -13.89 -7.37 4.10
N ALA A 86 -12.63 -7.06 4.45
CA ALA A 86 -12.30 -5.91 5.29
C ALA A 86 -12.68 -4.57 4.62
N LEU A 87 -12.37 -4.43 3.32
CA LEU A 87 -12.75 -3.24 2.56
C LEU A 87 -14.26 -3.12 2.44
N THR A 88 -14.98 -4.21 2.16
CA THR A 88 -16.44 -4.21 2.10
C THR A 88 -17.05 -3.74 3.42
N GLU A 89 -16.57 -4.27 4.56
CA GLU A 89 -16.98 -3.84 5.91
C GLU A 89 -16.76 -2.32 6.11
N ALA A 90 -15.62 -1.79 5.68
CA ALA A 90 -15.31 -0.37 5.80
C ALA A 90 -16.24 0.50 4.94
N LEU A 91 -16.43 0.13 3.68
CA LEU A 91 -17.29 0.87 2.74
C LEU A 91 -18.76 0.86 3.20
N GLU A 92 -19.29 -0.27 3.65
CA GLU A 92 -20.64 -0.38 4.19
C GLU A 92 -20.84 0.47 5.46
N ALA A 93 -19.77 0.69 6.23
CA ALA A 93 -19.78 1.54 7.41
C ALA A 93 -19.52 3.05 7.10
N GLY A 94 -19.36 3.41 5.82
CA GLY A 94 -19.17 4.81 5.37
C GLY A 94 -17.74 5.33 5.51
N PHE A 95 -16.76 4.43 5.54
CA PHE A 95 -15.32 4.74 5.48
C PHE A 95 -14.78 4.51 4.07
N ASP A 96 -13.59 5.03 3.79
CA ASP A 96 -12.97 4.95 2.47
C ASP A 96 -12.07 3.73 2.32
N GLU A 97 -11.48 3.23 3.42
CA GLU A 97 -10.54 2.11 3.43
C GLU A 97 -10.55 1.40 4.81
N ALA A 98 -9.99 0.18 4.84
CA ALA A 98 -9.83 -0.62 6.05
C ALA A 98 -8.38 -0.65 6.52
N LEU A 99 -8.16 -0.62 7.84
CA LEU A 99 -6.90 -0.95 8.48
C LEU A 99 -7.05 -2.32 9.15
N MET A 100 -6.19 -3.27 8.80
CA MET A 100 -6.23 -4.62 9.36
C MET A 100 -5.13 -4.82 10.40
N LEU A 101 -5.48 -5.57 11.45
CA LEU A 101 -4.52 -6.07 12.42
C LEU A 101 -3.99 -7.45 12.02
N ASP A 102 -2.81 -7.79 12.49
CA ASP A 102 -2.30 -9.16 12.46
C ASP A 102 -2.94 -10.05 13.54
N ALA A 103 -2.55 -11.31 13.58
CA ALA A 103 -3.08 -12.27 14.57
C ALA A 103 -2.79 -11.86 16.01
N ASP A 104 -1.66 -11.18 16.25
CA ASP A 104 -1.22 -10.74 17.57
C ASP A 104 -1.89 -9.42 18.01
N GLY A 105 -2.64 -8.75 17.11
CA GLY A 105 -3.35 -7.51 17.39
C GLY A 105 -2.57 -6.24 17.08
N TYR A 106 -1.44 -6.35 16.38
CA TYR A 106 -0.69 -5.20 15.87
C TYR A 106 -1.17 -4.82 14.46
N VAL A 107 -1.01 -3.56 14.11
CA VAL A 107 -1.32 -3.05 12.78
C VAL A 107 -0.47 -3.79 11.73
N ALA A 108 -1.14 -4.27 10.68
CA ALA A 108 -0.52 -4.96 9.56
C ALA A 108 -0.44 -4.06 8.32
N GLU A 109 -1.55 -3.86 7.65
CA GLU A 109 -1.64 -3.10 6.39
C GLU A 109 -3.10 -2.70 6.11
N GLY A 110 -3.32 -1.89 5.06
CA GLY A 110 -4.65 -1.66 4.51
C GLY A 110 -5.16 -2.85 3.70
N SER A 111 -6.30 -2.70 3.04
CA SER A 111 -6.85 -3.79 2.21
C SER A 111 -5.96 -4.10 1.00
N GLY A 112 -5.29 -3.11 0.43
CA GLY A 112 -4.37 -3.24 -0.71
C GLY A 112 -3.11 -2.38 -0.61
N GLU A 113 -2.83 -1.78 0.55
CA GLU A 113 -1.79 -0.78 0.79
C GLU A 113 -0.97 -1.08 2.04
N ASN A 114 0.31 -0.70 1.99
CA ASN A 114 1.15 -0.70 3.18
C ASN A 114 0.88 0.54 4.05
N PHE A 115 1.00 0.38 5.36
CA PHE A 115 0.69 1.40 6.35
C PHE A 115 1.94 2.05 6.94
N PHE A 116 1.85 3.36 7.17
CA PHE A 116 2.89 4.16 7.82
C PHE A 116 2.30 5.13 8.84
N ILE A 117 3.08 5.42 9.88
CA ILE A 117 2.85 6.54 10.80
C ILE A 117 4.10 7.41 10.90
N VAL A 118 3.88 8.67 11.23
CA VAL A 118 4.93 9.61 11.59
C VAL A 118 4.72 10.04 13.04
N LYS A 119 5.80 9.99 13.82
CA LYS A 119 5.84 10.50 15.19
C LYS A 119 7.15 11.23 15.42
N ASP A 120 7.07 12.47 15.91
CA ASP A 120 8.22 13.33 16.18
C ASP A 120 9.18 13.43 14.98
N GLY A 121 8.62 13.55 13.77
CA GLY A 121 9.37 13.64 12.52
C GLY A 121 10.06 12.34 12.07
N LYS A 122 9.80 11.23 12.72
CA LYS A 122 10.33 9.89 12.38
C LYS A 122 9.23 9.04 11.77
N LEU A 123 9.56 8.35 10.68
CA LEU A 123 8.68 7.46 9.94
C LEU A 123 8.75 6.03 10.51
N TYR A 124 7.59 5.41 10.66
CA TYR A 124 7.48 4.01 11.10
C TYR A 124 6.55 3.22 10.18
N SER A 125 6.82 1.93 10.04
CA SER A 125 5.97 0.97 9.34
C SER A 125 5.96 -0.38 10.08
N PRO A 126 4.91 -1.19 9.95
CA PRO A 126 4.92 -2.55 10.46
C PRO A 126 6.05 -3.40 9.89
N PHE A 127 6.45 -4.44 10.62
CA PHE A 127 7.38 -5.45 10.13
C PHE A 127 6.78 -6.23 8.94
N LEU A 128 7.63 -6.70 8.04
CA LEU A 128 7.22 -7.47 6.85
C LEU A 128 6.67 -8.86 7.17
N ASP A 129 6.73 -9.31 8.39
CA ASP A 129 6.10 -10.56 8.82
C ASP A 129 4.56 -10.47 8.90
N SER A 130 4.02 -9.25 8.89
CA SER A 130 2.58 -8.97 8.99
C SER A 130 1.98 -8.34 7.74
N CYS A 131 2.80 -7.86 6.80
CA CYS A 131 2.32 -7.14 5.61
C CYS A 131 3.07 -7.53 4.33
N LEU A 132 2.54 -7.14 3.19
CA LEU A 132 3.20 -7.33 1.90
C LEU A 132 4.49 -6.50 1.83
N ASP A 133 5.57 -7.11 1.28
CA ASP A 133 6.80 -6.39 0.92
C ASP A 133 6.58 -5.56 -0.36
N GLY A 134 5.86 -4.44 -0.20
CA GLY A 134 5.41 -3.61 -1.30
C GLY A 134 6.53 -2.83 -1.98
N ILE A 135 6.49 -2.74 -3.32
CA ILE A 135 7.46 -1.94 -4.10
C ILE A 135 7.34 -0.47 -3.73
N THR A 136 6.10 0.07 -3.67
CA THR A 136 5.86 1.46 -3.26
C THR A 136 6.33 1.71 -1.83
N ARG A 137 6.13 0.74 -0.92
CA ARG A 137 6.68 0.83 0.45
C ARG A 137 8.19 1.03 0.44
N LYS A 138 8.92 0.21 -0.33
CA LYS A 138 10.38 0.34 -0.46
C LYS A 138 10.77 1.71 -1.02
N THR A 139 10.09 2.15 -2.07
CA THR A 139 10.29 3.47 -2.66
C THR A 139 10.13 4.59 -1.62
N ILE A 140 9.08 4.54 -0.80
CA ILE A 140 8.87 5.53 0.27
C ILE A 140 10.00 5.50 1.31
N ILE A 141 10.47 4.32 1.69
CA ILE A 141 11.59 4.19 2.63
C ILE A 141 12.89 4.78 2.03
N ASP A 142 13.18 4.49 0.77
CA ASP A 142 14.37 5.01 0.08
C ASP A 142 14.29 6.54 -0.04
N LEU A 143 13.13 7.09 -0.40
CA LEU A 143 12.92 8.53 -0.45
C LEU A 143 13.00 9.18 0.94
N ALA A 144 12.51 8.53 2.00
CA ALA A 144 12.67 9.01 3.36
C ALA A 144 14.14 9.11 3.76
N MET A 145 14.96 8.09 3.44
CA MET A 145 16.40 8.10 3.68
C MET A 145 17.09 9.23 2.92
N GLU A 146 16.77 9.44 1.64
CA GLU A 146 17.27 10.54 0.82
C GLU A 146 16.94 11.91 1.44
N LEU A 147 15.71 12.06 1.91
CA LEU A 147 15.21 13.27 2.55
C LEU A 147 15.69 13.45 4.00
N LYS A 148 16.52 12.51 4.51
CA LYS A 148 17.01 12.47 5.89
C LYS A 148 15.88 12.39 6.93
N ILE A 149 14.78 11.75 6.59
CA ILE A 149 13.70 11.40 7.51
C ILE A 149 14.06 10.05 8.13
N PRO A 150 14.27 9.96 9.46
CA PRO A 150 14.59 8.70 10.10
C PRO A 150 13.48 7.69 9.90
N PHE A 151 13.83 6.45 9.61
CA PHE A 151 12.87 5.35 9.44
C PHE A 151 13.15 4.19 10.39
N GLN A 152 12.10 3.53 10.86
CA GLN A 152 12.19 2.31 11.65
C GLN A 152 10.96 1.42 11.45
N GLU A 153 11.19 0.12 11.28
CA GLU A 153 10.12 -0.87 11.44
C GLU A 153 9.84 -1.12 12.92
N LYS A 154 8.57 -1.23 13.29
CA LYS A 154 8.16 -1.60 14.66
C LYS A 154 6.81 -2.30 14.66
N LYS A 155 6.50 -3.01 15.74
CA LYS A 155 5.12 -3.39 16.02
C LYS A 155 4.35 -2.12 16.37
N ILE A 156 3.31 -1.82 15.61
CA ILE A 156 2.47 -0.63 15.75
C ILE A 156 1.17 -1.09 16.42
N THR A 157 0.83 -0.51 17.55
CA THR A 157 -0.47 -0.73 18.20
C THR A 157 -1.51 0.27 17.67
N VAL A 158 -2.78 0.05 17.97
CA VAL A 158 -3.83 1.02 17.63
C VAL A 158 -3.63 2.32 18.39
N GLU A 159 -3.15 2.26 19.61
CA GLU A 159 -2.79 3.43 20.42
C GLU A 159 -1.66 4.23 19.78
N ASP A 160 -0.64 3.56 19.21
CA ASP A 160 0.43 4.23 18.46
C ASP A 160 -0.14 5.01 17.25
N VAL A 161 -1.19 4.48 16.60
CA VAL A 161 -1.84 5.17 15.48
C VAL A 161 -2.52 6.45 15.95
N PHE A 162 -3.24 6.41 17.07
CA PHE A 162 -3.90 7.59 17.63
C PHE A 162 -2.91 8.62 18.21
N ASP A 163 -1.75 8.17 18.69
CA ASP A 163 -0.68 9.06 19.19
C ASP A 163 0.21 9.61 18.07
N ALA A 164 0.05 9.12 16.83
CA ALA A 164 0.84 9.58 15.69
C ALA A 164 0.51 11.03 15.31
N ASP A 165 1.53 11.74 14.81
CA ASP A 165 1.35 13.09 14.26
C ASP A 165 0.73 13.04 12.86
N GLU A 166 1.07 11.99 12.08
CA GLU A 166 0.58 11.75 10.73
C GLU A 166 0.44 10.24 10.47
N SER A 167 -0.44 9.87 9.55
CA SER A 167 -0.46 8.52 8.99
C SER A 167 -0.82 8.54 7.51
N PHE A 168 -0.38 7.51 6.78
CA PHE A 168 -0.68 7.37 5.36
C PHE A 168 -0.57 5.92 4.89
N PHE A 169 -1.23 5.63 3.79
CA PHE A 169 -1.05 4.41 3.03
C PHE A 169 -0.13 4.59 1.83
N SER A 170 0.53 3.51 1.41
CA SER A 170 1.28 3.45 0.15
C SER A 170 0.97 2.19 -0.64
N GLY A 171 0.79 2.35 -1.96
CA GLY A 171 0.53 1.24 -2.88
C GLY A 171 0.67 1.67 -4.33
N THR A 172 0.70 0.72 -5.26
CA THR A 172 0.83 1.04 -6.69
C THR A 172 -0.37 1.84 -7.21
N ALA A 173 -1.59 1.44 -6.84
CA ALA A 173 -2.81 2.14 -7.26
C ALA A 173 -3.13 3.33 -6.35
N ALA A 174 -2.97 3.14 -5.03
CA ALA A 174 -3.21 4.19 -4.04
C ALA A 174 -2.13 5.28 -4.02
N GLU A 175 -0.93 4.96 -4.56
CA GLU A 175 0.21 5.87 -4.56
C GLU A 175 0.65 6.20 -3.12
N VAL A 176 0.46 7.43 -2.65
CA VAL A 176 0.64 7.88 -1.26
C VAL A 176 -0.61 8.61 -0.84
N VAL A 177 -1.37 8.05 0.09
CA VAL A 177 -2.66 8.60 0.53
C VAL A 177 -2.63 8.87 2.03
N PRO A 178 -2.77 10.14 2.44
CA PRO A 178 -2.89 10.50 3.84
C PRO A 178 -4.13 9.87 4.49
N ILE A 179 -4.03 9.56 5.77
CA ILE A 179 -5.15 9.11 6.59
C ILE A 179 -5.48 10.22 7.58
N ASN A 180 -6.71 10.72 7.56
CA ASN A 180 -7.14 11.79 8.44
C ASN A 180 -7.77 11.29 9.73
N SER A 181 -8.35 10.09 9.72
CA SER A 181 -9.02 9.51 10.89
C SER A 181 -9.08 7.98 10.83
N LEU A 182 -9.08 7.37 12.00
CA LEU A 182 -9.35 5.95 12.22
C LEU A 182 -10.60 5.84 13.12
N ASP A 183 -11.61 5.08 12.69
CA ASP A 183 -12.91 4.94 13.40
C ASP A 183 -13.50 6.29 13.86
N ASN A 184 -13.48 7.28 12.96
CA ASN A 184 -13.92 8.67 13.18
C ASN A 184 -13.10 9.47 14.22
N GLN A 185 -12.06 8.90 14.81
CA GLN A 185 -11.12 9.63 15.64
C GLN A 185 -9.99 10.19 14.77
N LYS A 186 -9.74 11.49 14.86
CA LYS A 186 -8.68 12.15 14.10
C LYS A 186 -7.30 11.62 14.49
N ILE A 187 -6.42 11.49 13.49
CA ILE A 187 -4.99 11.24 13.67
C ILE A 187 -4.28 12.59 13.52
N GLY A 188 -3.41 12.93 14.46
CA GLY A 188 -2.77 14.25 14.50
C GLY A 188 -3.79 15.39 14.45
N ASN A 189 -3.64 16.28 13.49
CA ASN A 189 -4.60 17.38 13.27
C ASN A 189 -5.77 17.02 12.34
N GLY A 190 -5.83 15.78 11.83
CA GLY A 190 -6.86 15.31 10.90
C GLY A 190 -6.66 15.81 9.47
N LEU A 191 -5.44 16.17 9.10
CA LEU A 191 -5.05 16.63 7.77
C LEU A 191 -3.73 15.96 7.36
N ARG A 192 -3.39 16.02 6.06
CA ARG A 192 -2.07 15.62 5.58
C ARG A 192 -0.98 16.43 6.30
N GLY A 193 -0.10 15.74 7.00
CA GLY A 193 1.01 16.37 7.70
C GLY A 193 2.21 16.67 6.79
N PRO A 194 3.18 17.47 7.28
CA PRO A 194 4.28 17.96 6.46
C PRO A 194 5.27 16.88 6.00
N VAL A 195 5.44 15.81 6.76
CA VAL A 195 6.32 14.70 6.37
C VAL A 195 5.66 13.89 5.26
N THR A 196 4.38 13.58 5.41
CA THR A 196 3.58 12.89 4.38
C THR A 196 3.52 13.72 3.09
N GLU A 197 3.29 15.04 3.19
CA GLU A 197 3.27 15.93 2.03
C GLU A 197 4.61 15.92 1.28
N LYS A 198 5.72 16.02 2.02
CA LYS A 198 7.06 16.01 1.44
C LYS A 198 7.37 14.68 0.75
N LEU A 199 7.03 13.55 1.38
CA LEU A 199 7.20 12.22 0.79
C LEU A 199 6.32 12.03 -0.44
N GLN A 200 5.05 12.42 -0.36
CA GLN A 200 4.09 12.34 -1.45
C GLN A 200 4.55 13.16 -2.66
N LYS A 201 4.94 14.42 -2.46
CA LYS A 201 5.47 15.25 -3.54
C LYS A 201 6.71 14.62 -4.17
N THR A 202 7.68 14.20 -3.36
CA THR A 202 8.91 13.59 -3.86
C THR A 202 8.64 12.30 -4.62
N TYR A 203 7.68 11.50 -4.16
CA TYR A 203 7.23 10.29 -4.84
C TYR A 203 6.65 10.63 -6.22
N PHE A 204 5.75 11.62 -6.31
CA PHE A 204 5.16 12.01 -7.59
C PHE A 204 6.19 12.58 -8.56
N ASP A 205 7.07 13.47 -8.08
CA ASP A 205 8.16 14.02 -8.91
C ASP A 205 9.06 12.87 -9.45
N GLN A 206 9.31 11.84 -8.63
CA GLN A 206 10.11 10.66 -9.02
C GLN A 206 9.42 9.82 -10.08
N VAL A 207 8.18 9.43 -9.87
CA VAL A 207 7.48 8.50 -10.77
C VAL A 207 7.05 9.16 -12.08
N ARG A 208 6.95 10.49 -12.12
CA ARG A 208 6.68 11.28 -13.34
C ARG A 208 7.95 11.65 -14.11
N GLY A 209 9.12 11.34 -13.57
CA GLY A 209 10.39 11.72 -14.19
C GLY A 209 10.70 13.20 -14.10
N GLU A 210 10.09 13.92 -13.15
CA GLU A 210 10.28 15.36 -12.92
C GLU A 210 11.54 15.67 -12.08
N ARG A 211 12.20 14.63 -11.56
CA ARG A 211 13.51 14.73 -10.90
C ARG A 211 14.52 13.85 -11.63
N GLU A 212 15.80 14.27 -11.56
CA GLU A 212 16.90 13.40 -11.98
C GLU A 212 16.87 12.15 -11.11
N ALA A 213 16.33 11.08 -11.70
CA ALA A 213 16.24 9.80 -11.03
C ALA A 213 17.66 9.26 -10.80
N ASN A 214 18.02 9.11 -9.55
CA ASN A 214 19.11 8.20 -9.20
C ASN A 214 18.74 6.85 -9.71
N ASN A 215 19.03 6.40 -10.99
CA ASN A 215 18.89 5.13 -10.82
C ASN A 215 18.04 4.20 -11.56
N GLY A 216 17.94 4.02 -12.52
CA GLY A 216 17.35 2.88 -13.18
C GLY A 216 15.94 2.46 -12.64
N TRP A 217 15.25 3.36 -11.92
CA TRP A 217 13.86 3.14 -11.54
C TRP A 217 12.90 3.36 -12.72
N HIS A 218 13.35 4.10 -13.74
CA HIS A 218 12.57 4.34 -14.94
C HIS A 218 12.96 3.40 -16.06
N THR A 219 11.97 2.83 -16.72
CA THR A 219 12.12 2.14 -17.99
C THR A 219 11.36 2.92 -19.03
N PHE A 220 12.09 3.56 -19.93
CA PHE A 220 11.49 4.31 -21.03
C PHE A 220 11.06 3.34 -22.13
N THR A 221 9.86 3.54 -22.66
CA THR A 221 9.39 2.87 -23.88
C THR A 221 9.63 3.79 -25.07
N ASN A 222 10.21 3.23 -26.14
CA ASN A 222 10.40 3.93 -27.41
C ASN A 222 9.09 4.06 -28.17
#